data_11753492640475510ecfa922a88aced6
#
_entry.id   11753492640475510ecfa922a88aced6
#
_cell.length_a   1.000
_cell.length_b   1.000
_cell.length_c   1.000
_cell.angle_alpha   90.00
_cell.angle_beta   90.00
_cell.angle_gamma   90.00
#
_symmetry.space_group_name_H-M   'P 1'
#
loop_
_entity.id
_entity.type
_entity.pdbx_description
1 polymer ?
#
loop_
_entity_poly.entity_id
_entity_poly.type
_entity_poly.pdbx_seq_one_letter_code
_entity_poly.pdbx_strand_id
1 'polypeptide(L)'
;ISGIFWFYLAALIGTESYGELSYLLAIAGIASTIAAVGSGYTTIVYTAKKINILPATFIITIIGSATAAFALYLALDNPALSGYVLLYVVFNLGTATLMGLKQFKKNAIYLILQKILMVVLVITLYHIFENNGVILGYALSFLIFSPIIYKQIKINGIQFSVLRPRLGFMFNSYGIDLVKTLSGNIDKLIIGPIFGLSLLGNYHLGMQFLVIASLLPNIIMQYTLPRDSSGENNDKIKKYIIIFSILITIVGIIIGPTLINIAFPEYIGTIGIIQIMIIAIIPKTINLTFMSKFLGMEKARFVIVGSIIFLIIQI
;
A
#
# COMPACT_ATOMS: atom_id res chain seq x y z
N ILE A 1 -5.91 11.28 6.79
CA ILE A 1 -6.84 10.43 7.54
C ILE A 1 -6.18 9.08 7.87
N SER A 2 -5.72 8.31 6.89
CA SER A 2 -5.19 6.96 7.13
C SER A 2 -4.00 6.94 8.10
N GLY A 3 -3.00 7.84 7.94
CA GLY A 3 -1.84 7.86 8.82
C GLY A 3 -2.21 8.13 10.30
N ILE A 4 -3.04 9.15 10.53
CA ILE A 4 -3.50 9.50 11.89
C ILE A 4 -4.30 8.35 12.50
N PHE A 5 -5.14 7.68 11.71
CA PHE A 5 -5.92 6.53 12.17
C PHE A 5 -5.04 5.38 12.66
N TRP A 6 -3.95 5.06 11.97
CA TRP A 6 -3.04 4.00 12.38
C TRP A 6 -2.31 4.31 13.69
N PHE A 7 -2.00 5.58 13.95
CA PHE A 7 -1.47 6.00 15.25
C PHE A 7 -2.52 5.86 16.38
N TYR A 8 -3.76 6.29 16.10
CA TYR A 8 -4.85 6.10 17.06
C TYR A 8 -5.06 4.62 17.37
N LEU A 9 -5.07 3.78 16.35
CA LEU A 9 -5.23 2.33 16.52
C LEU A 9 -4.08 1.73 17.32
N ALA A 10 -2.84 2.12 17.08
CA ALA A 10 -1.69 1.69 17.85
C ALA A 10 -1.86 2.01 19.35
N ALA A 11 -2.26 3.25 19.66
CA ALA A 11 -2.52 3.65 21.06
C ALA A 11 -3.69 2.89 21.70
N LEU A 12 -4.66 2.44 20.91
CA LEU A 12 -5.85 1.74 21.41
C LEU A 12 -5.61 0.26 21.72
N ILE A 13 -4.83 -0.45 20.86
CA ILE A 13 -4.75 -1.92 20.92
C ILE A 13 -3.46 -2.45 21.55
N GLY A 14 -2.48 -1.59 21.81
CA GLY A 14 -1.20 -1.97 22.38
C GLY A 14 -0.21 -2.63 21.41
N THR A 15 1.01 -2.86 21.87
CA THR A 15 2.15 -3.27 20.99
C THR A 15 1.96 -4.63 20.36
N GLU A 16 1.55 -5.64 21.14
CA GLU A 16 1.45 -7.02 20.68
C GLU A 16 0.31 -7.19 19.68
N SER A 17 -0.88 -6.69 20.01
CA SER A 17 -2.06 -6.74 19.12
C SER A 17 -1.83 -5.92 17.83
N TYR A 18 -1.10 -4.80 17.92
CA TYR A 18 -0.74 -3.99 16.74
C TYR A 18 0.26 -4.70 15.84
N GLY A 19 1.19 -5.45 16.43
CA GLY A 19 2.13 -6.30 15.71
C GLY A 19 1.41 -7.47 15.01
N GLU A 20 0.53 -8.16 15.72
CA GLU A 20 -0.31 -9.22 15.14
C GLU A 20 -1.13 -8.72 13.97
N LEU A 21 -1.82 -7.59 14.14
CA LEU A 21 -2.58 -6.96 13.07
C LEU A 21 -1.71 -6.62 11.86
N SER A 22 -0.52 -6.07 12.09
CA SER A 22 0.44 -5.76 11.03
C SER A 22 0.90 -7.01 10.28
N TYR A 23 1.14 -8.10 11.00
CA TYR A 23 1.51 -9.40 10.43
C TYR A 23 0.39 -9.98 9.56
N LEU A 24 -0.83 -10.03 10.10
CA LEU A 24 -2.00 -10.54 9.40
C LEU A 24 -2.33 -9.72 8.13
N LEU A 25 -2.24 -8.39 8.22
CA LEU A 25 -2.44 -7.52 7.06
C LEU A 25 -1.33 -7.66 6.01
N ALA A 26 -0.11 -7.99 6.41
CA ALA A 26 0.97 -8.29 5.46
C ALA A 26 0.68 -9.59 4.68
N ILE A 27 0.24 -10.64 5.38
CA ILE A 27 -0.22 -11.91 4.75
C ILE A 27 -1.39 -11.63 3.79
N ALA A 28 -2.41 -10.90 4.26
CA ALA A 28 -3.58 -10.57 3.45
C ALA A 28 -3.22 -9.76 2.20
N GLY A 29 -2.30 -8.80 2.33
CA GLY A 29 -1.81 -7.99 1.22
C GLY A 29 -1.11 -8.82 0.15
N ILE A 30 -0.24 -9.74 0.55
CA ILE A 30 0.45 -10.66 -0.36
C ILE A 30 -0.55 -11.60 -1.02
N ALA A 31 -1.43 -12.25 -0.25
CA ALA A 31 -2.45 -13.15 -0.77
C ALA A 31 -3.40 -12.42 -1.75
N SER A 32 -3.81 -11.19 -1.43
CA SER A 32 -4.64 -10.37 -2.32
C SER A 32 -3.93 -10.02 -3.62
N THR A 33 -2.61 -9.77 -3.58
CA THR A 33 -1.83 -9.49 -4.79
C THR A 33 -1.66 -10.74 -5.64
N ILE A 34 -1.42 -11.89 -5.03
CA ILE A 34 -1.39 -13.19 -5.71
C ILE A 34 -2.74 -13.45 -6.39
N ALA A 35 -3.84 -13.25 -5.68
CA ALA A 35 -5.19 -13.43 -6.18
C ALA A 35 -5.57 -12.47 -7.32
N ALA A 36 -5.02 -11.26 -7.31
CA ALA A 36 -5.31 -10.23 -8.32
C ALA A 36 -4.74 -10.53 -9.71
N VAL A 37 -3.69 -11.36 -9.82
CA VAL A 37 -3.09 -11.81 -11.10
C VAL A 37 -2.84 -10.66 -12.08
N GLY A 38 -2.35 -9.51 -11.61
CA GLY A 38 -2.06 -8.33 -12.44
C GLY A 38 -3.28 -7.61 -13.03
N SER A 39 -4.47 -7.88 -12.50
CA SER A 39 -5.73 -7.31 -13.00
C SER A 39 -5.81 -5.78 -12.83
N GLY A 40 -5.17 -5.20 -11.81
CA GLY A 40 -5.22 -3.78 -11.52
C GLY A 40 -4.69 -2.93 -12.68
N TYR A 41 -3.41 -3.04 -13.02
CA TYR A 41 -2.80 -2.31 -14.14
C TYR A 41 -3.44 -2.67 -15.49
N THR A 42 -3.78 -3.95 -15.68
CA THR A 42 -4.46 -4.42 -16.89
C THR A 42 -5.78 -3.68 -17.09
N THR A 43 -6.58 -3.55 -16.03
CA THR A 43 -7.85 -2.81 -16.07
C THR A 43 -7.62 -1.32 -16.34
N ILE A 44 -6.64 -0.67 -15.68
CA ILE A 44 -6.34 0.74 -15.92
C ILE A 44 -6.02 0.99 -17.40
N VAL A 45 -5.04 0.25 -17.93
CA VAL A 45 -4.50 0.49 -19.27
C VAL A 45 -5.53 0.22 -20.36
N TYR A 46 -6.24 -0.90 -20.29
CA TYR A 46 -7.17 -1.27 -21.36
C TYR A 46 -8.51 -0.55 -21.26
N THR A 47 -8.95 -0.18 -20.06
CA THR A 47 -10.10 0.73 -19.90
C THR A 47 -9.80 2.12 -20.47
N ALA A 48 -8.58 2.64 -20.30
CA ALA A 48 -8.16 3.90 -20.92
C ALA A 48 -8.14 3.84 -22.45
N LYS A 49 -7.88 2.66 -23.03
CA LYS A 49 -7.98 2.36 -24.46
C LYS A 49 -9.41 2.06 -24.93
N LYS A 50 -10.43 2.25 -24.07
CA LYS A 50 -11.84 1.96 -24.33
C LYS A 50 -12.13 0.47 -24.62
N ILE A 51 -11.27 -0.43 -24.15
CA ILE A 51 -11.45 -1.87 -24.25
C ILE A 51 -12.14 -2.35 -22.98
N ASN A 52 -13.26 -3.06 -23.15
CA ASN A 52 -14.03 -3.58 -22.03
C ASN A 52 -13.41 -4.86 -21.47
N ILE A 53 -12.40 -4.71 -20.62
CA ILE A 53 -11.68 -5.82 -20.01
C ILE A 53 -12.18 -6.17 -18.59
N LEU A 54 -12.85 -5.22 -17.91
CA LEU A 54 -13.23 -5.34 -16.51
C LEU A 54 -14.05 -6.60 -16.17
N PRO A 55 -15.10 -6.99 -16.95
CA PRO A 55 -15.88 -8.18 -16.58
C PRO A 55 -15.04 -9.46 -16.59
N ALA A 56 -14.13 -9.61 -17.55
CA ALA A 56 -13.26 -10.77 -17.64
C ALA A 56 -12.20 -10.77 -16.54
N THR A 57 -11.56 -9.64 -16.25
CA THR A 57 -10.62 -9.51 -15.12
C THR A 57 -11.30 -9.72 -13.79
N PHE A 58 -12.55 -9.24 -13.61
CA PHE A 58 -13.31 -9.44 -12.38
C PHE A 58 -13.53 -10.93 -12.08
N ILE A 59 -13.93 -11.74 -13.07
CA ILE A 59 -14.15 -13.18 -12.85
C ILE A 59 -12.85 -13.89 -12.49
N ILE A 60 -11.75 -13.62 -13.20
CA ILE A 60 -10.46 -14.24 -12.89
C ILE A 60 -10.02 -13.87 -11.47
N THR A 61 -10.16 -12.60 -11.12
CA THR A 61 -9.72 -12.13 -9.82
C THR A 61 -10.63 -12.63 -8.70
N ILE A 62 -11.95 -12.76 -8.90
CA ILE A 62 -12.84 -13.33 -7.89
C ILE A 62 -12.55 -14.81 -7.65
N ILE A 63 -12.26 -15.57 -8.71
CA ILE A 63 -11.85 -16.98 -8.58
C ILE A 63 -10.51 -17.06 -7.84
N GLY A 64 -9.52 -16.28 -8.24
CA GLY A 64 -8.23 -16.22 -7.57
C GLY A 64 -8.33 -15.82 -6.10
N SER A 65 -9.17 -14.84 -5.76
CA SER A 65 -9.37 -14.43 -4.36
C SER A 65 -10.20 -15.42 -3.57
N ALA A 66 -11.14 -16.14 -4.18
CA ALA A 66 -11.86 -17.22 -3.50
C ALA A 66 -10.92 -18.38 -3.15
N THR A 67 -10.03 -18.78 -4.08
CA THR A 67 -9.03 -19.80 -3.82
C THR A 67 -8.01 -19.39 -2.76
N ALA A 68 -7.51 -18.15 -2.83
CA ALA A 68 -6.58 -17.64 -1.84
C ALA A 68 -7.23 -17.45 -0.45
N ALA A 69 -8.47 -16.97 -0.39
CA ALA A 69 -9.23 -16.84 0.84
C ALA A 69 -9.51 -18.21 1.49
N PHE A 70 -9.85 -19.22 0.69
CA PHE A 70 -10.05 -20.58 1.18
C PHE A 70 -8.75 -21.19 1.70
N ALA A 71 -7.64 -21.02 0.97
CA ALA A 71 -6.33 -21.49 1.42
C ALA A 71 -5.90 -20.81 2.74
N LEU A 72 -6.13 -19.49 2.88
CA LEU A 72 -5.84 -18.79 4.13
C LEU A 72 -6.74 -19.24 5.28
N TYR A 73 -8.01 -19.51 5.00
CA TYR A 73 -8.92 -20.04 6.02
C TYR A 73 -8.45 -21.39 6.55
N LEU A 74 -8.04 -22.29 5.67
CA LEU A 74 -7.50 -23.60 6.07
C LEU A 74 -6.17 -23.49 6.83
N ALA A 75 -5.33 -22.51 6.49
CA ALA A 75 -4.00 -22.36 7.09
C ALA A 75 -4.02 -21.63 8.45
N LEU A 76 -4.90 -20.64 8.63
CA LEU A 76 -4.89 -19.71 9.77
C LEU A 76 -6.19 -19.73 10.58
N ASP A 77 -7.22 -20.44 10.13
CA ASP A 77 -8.57 -20.48 10.73
C ASP A 77 -9.12 -19.05 11.04
N ASN A 78 -8.83 -18.09 10.13
CA ASN A 78 -9.20 -16.71 10.30
C ASN A 78 -10.18 -16.24 9.20
N PRO A 79 -11.49 -16.21 9.47
CA PRO A 79 -12.50 -15.78 8.48
C PRO A 79 -12.44 -14.29 8.15
N ALA A 80 -11.95 -13.44 9.07
CA ALA A 80 -11.80 -12.01 8.82
C ALA A 80 -10.74 -11.75 7.73
N LEU A 81 -9.61 -12.46 7.82
CA LEU A 81 -8.52 -12.39 6.85
C LEU A 81 -8.97 -12.88 5.46
N SER A 82 -9.69 -14.00 5.43
CA SER A 82 -10.28 -14.55 4.20
C SER A 82 -11.27 -13.56 3.57
N GLY A 83 -12.13 -12.93 4.38
CA GLY A 83 -13.03 -11.87 3.94
C GLY A 83 -12.30 -10.65 3.37
N TYR A 84 -11.17 -10.28 3.96
CA TYR A 84 -10.33 -9.19 3.45
C TYR A 84 -9.83 -9.48 2.03
N VAL A 85 -9.27 -10.67 1.79
CA VAL A 85 -8.76 -11.07 0.47
C VAL A 85 -9.88 -11.08 -0.58
N LEU A 86 -11.07 -11.60 -0.22
CA LEU A 86 -12.24 -11.60 -1.10
C LEU A 86 -12.70 -10.20 -1.48
N LEU A 87 -12.81 -9.30 -0.51
CA LEU A 87 -13.33 -7.96 -0.74
C LEU A 87 -12.31 -7.00 -1.35
N TYR A 88 -11.00 -7.30 -1.23
CA TYR A 88 -9.95 -6.52 -1.85
C TYR A 88 -10.08 -6.41 -3.38
N VAL A 89 -10.65 -7.44 -4.03
CA VAL A 89 -10.96 -7.41 -5.48
C VAL A 89 -11.83 -6.21 -5.84
N VAL A 90 -12.85 -5.94 -5.03
CA VAL A 90 -13.79 -4.83 -5.25
C VAL A 90 -13.07 -3.49 -5.20
N PHE A 91 -12.20 -3.32 -4.21
CA PHE A 91 -11.36 -2.13 -4.08
C PHE A 91 -10.39 -1.96 -5.26
N ASN A 92 -9.63 -3.02 -5.56
CA ASN A 92 -8.59 -3.01 -6.61
C ASN A 92 -9.21 -2.67 -7.98
N LEU A 93 -10.23 -3.42 -8.40
CA LEU A 93 -10.85 -3.22 -9.71
C LEU A 93 -11.71 -1.95 -9.79
N GLY A 94 -12.33 -1.55 -8.68
CA GLY A 94 -13.09 -0.30 -8.60
C GLY A 94 -12.19 0.92 -8.81
N THR A 95 -11.07 0.99 -8.10
CA THR A 95 -10.07 2.07 -8.27
C THR A 95 -9.44 2.02 -9.67
N ALA A 96 -9.03 0.83 -10.13
CA ALA A 96 -8.46 0.64 -11.47
C ALA A 96 -9.40 1.11 -12.57
N THR A 97 -10.69 0.82 -12.45
CA THR A 97 -11.72 1.25 -13.41
C THR A 97 -11.84 2.77 -13.46
N LEU A 98 -11.95 3.44 -12.31
CA LEU A 98 -12.06 4.90 -12.25
C LEU A 98 -10.81 5.59 -12.80
N MET A 99 -9.62 5.05 -12.53
CA MET A 99 -8.37 5.54 -13.09
C MET A 99 -8.31 5.33 -14.61
N GLY A 100 -8.70 4.15 -15.11
CA GLY A 100 -8.76 3.85 -16.54
C GLY A 100 -9.76 4.73 -17.29
N LEU A 101 -10.91 5.04 -16.68
CA LEU A 101 -11.89 5.99 -17.21
C LEU A 101 -11.44 7.46 -17.08
N LYS A 102 -10.25 7.73 -16.54
CA LYS A 102 -9.72 9.08 -16.26
C LYS A 102 -10.61 9.91 -15.32
N GLN A 103 -11.44 9.26 -14.48
CA GLN A 103 -12.31 9.90 -13.52
C GLN A 103 -11.58 10.14 -12.17
N PHE A 104 -10.45 10.84 -12.23
CA PHE A 104 -9.54 11.02 -11.09
C PHE A 104 -10.22 11.68 -9.89
N LYS A 105 -11.05 12.72 -10.11
CA LYS A 105 -11.81 13.38 -9.03
C LYS A 105 -12.76 12.40 -8.33
N LYS A 106 -13.47 11.59 -9.12
CA LYS A 106 -14.38 10.58 -8.57
C LYS A 106 -13.62 9.51 -7.79
N ASN A 107 -12.48 9.03 -8.32
CA ASN A 107 -11.61 8.10 -7.62
C ASN A 107 -11.15 8.67 -6.26
N ALA A 108 -10.69 9.93 -6.24
CA ALA A 108 -10.29 10.58 -5.00
C ALA A 108 -11.42 10.67 -3.97
N ILE A 109 -12.65 11.00 -4.40
CA ILE A 109 -13.83 11.03 -3.52
C ILE A 109 -14.12 9.63 -2.95
N TYR A 110 -14.13 8.59 -3.79
CA TYR A 110 -14.37 7.22 -3.34
C TYR A 110 -13.28 6.73 -2.37
N LEU A 111 -12.02 7.08 -2.60
CA LEU A 111 -10.92 6.76 -1.68
C LEU A 111 -11.09 7.46 -0.32
N ILE A 112 -11.51 8.73 -0.31
CA ILE A 112 -11.77 9.46 0.94
C ILE A 112 -12.95 8.82 1.68
N LEU A 113 -14.06 8.55 0.99
CA LEU A 113 -15.23 7.91 1.57
C LEU A 113 -14.88 6.50 2.11
N GLN A 114 -14.08 5.73 1.38
CA GLN A 114 -13.59 4.42 1.85
C GLN A 114 -12.79 4.57 3.14
N LYS A 115 -11.92 5.59 3.27
CA LYS A 115 -11.15 5.81 4.49
C LYS A 115 -12.03 6.25 5.67
N ILE A 116 -13.06 7.06 5.44
CA ILE A 116 -14.02 7.43 6.47
C ILE A 116 -14.81 6.19 6.92
N LEU A 117 -15.33 5.43 5.96
CA LEU A 117 -16.08 4.19 6.25
C LEU A 117 -15.22 3.17 6.97
N MET A 118 -13.93 3.02 6.56
CA MET A 118 -12.97 2.16 7.23
C MET A 118 -12.81 2.55 8.71
N VAL A 119 -12.59 3.83 9.01
CA VAL A 119 -12.43 4.29 10.40
C VAL A 119 -13.66 3.96 11.24
N VAL A 120 -14.86 4.26 10.73
CA VAL A 120 -16.11 3.98 11.44
C VAL A 120 -16.29 2.48 11.69
N LEU A 121 -16.15 1.67 10.63
CA LEU A 121 -16.36 0.22 10.74
C LEU A 121 -15.30 -0.45 11.62
N VAL A 122 -14.04 -0.04 11.50
CA VAL A 122 -12.96 -0.61 12.32
C VAL A 122 -13.19 -0.32 13.80
N ILE A 123 -13.49 0.94 14.17
CA ILE A 123 -13.75 1.29 15.58
C ILE A 123 -14.96 0.50 16.09
N THR A 124 -16.05 0.45 15.34
CA THR A 124 -17.26 -0.25 15.76
C THR A 124 -17.03 -1.76 15.92
N LEU A 125 -16.39 -2.39 14.93
CA LEU A 125 -16.20 -3.85 14.93
C LEU A 125 -15.05 -4.29 15.86
N TYR A 126 -14.07 -3.43 16.14
CA TYR A 126 -13.04 -3.71 17.14
C TYR A 126 -13.65 -3.98 18.51
N HIS A 127 -14.64 -3.23 18.95
CA HIS A 127 -15.31 -3.45 20.24
C HIS A 127 -16.08 -4.76 20.34
N ILE A 128 -16.35 -5.43 19.19
CA ILE A 128 -17.11 -6.70 19.15
C ILE A 128 -16.19 -7.89 18.88
N PHE A 129 -15.21 -7.74 18.04
CA PHE A 129 -14.38 -8.83 17.50
C PHE A 129 -12.86 -8.58 17.64
N GLU A 130 -12.46 -7.59 18.41
CA GLU A 130 -11.04 -7.23 18.64
C GLU A 130 -10.25 -7.09 17.32
N ASN A 131 -9.06 -7.69 17.20
CA ASN A 131 -8.23 -7.59 16.01
C ASN A 131 -8.93 -8.11 14.73
N ASN A 132 -9.75 -9.15 14.85
CA ASN A 132 -10.56 -9.63 13.72
C ASN A 132 -11.58 -8.58 13.27
N GLY A 133 -12.13 -7.78 14.21
CA GLY A 133 -13.01 -6.67 13.89
C GLY A 133 -12.32 -5.56 13.09
N VAL A 134 -11.05 -5.30 13.38
CA VAL A 134 -10.24 -4.35 12.60
C VAL A 134 -10.11 -4.80 11.15
N ILE A 135 -9.77 -6.08 10.94
CA ILE A 135 -9.59 -6.66 9.61
C ILE A 135 -10.91 -6.66 8.84
N LEU A 136 -12.01 -7.10 9.49
CA LEU A 136 -13.35 -7.09 8.91
C LEU A 136 -13.84 -5.68 8.56
N GLY A 137 -13.66 -4.72 9.45
CA GLY A 137 -14.04 -3.32 9.20
C GLY A 137 -13.31 -2.73 8.02
N TYR A 138 -12.02 -3.04 7.91
CA TYR A 138 -11.23 -2.62 6.75
C TYR A 138 -11.75 -3.29 5.47
N ALA A 139 -11.99 -4.60 5.49
CA ALA A 139 -12.50 -5.37 4.36
C ALA A 139 -13.87 -4.85 3.88
N LEU A 140 -14.81 -4.66 4.80
CA LEU A 140 -16.16 -4.17 4.48
C LEU A 140 -16.15 -2.77 3.88
N SER A 141 -15.19 -1.93 4.25
CA SER A 141 -15.03 -0.60 3.66
C SER A 141 -14.76 -0.62 2.15
N PHE A 142 -14.24 -1.72 1.61
CA PHE A 142 -14.01 -1.89 0.17
C PHE A 142 -15.31 -1.97 -0.65
N LEU A 143 -16.42 -2.37 -0.01
CA LEU A 143 -17.71 -2.51 -0.69
C LEU A 143 -18.25 -1.19 -1.27
N ILE A 144 -17.74 -0.04 -0.83
CA ILE A 144 -18.13 1.25 -1.40
C ILE A 144 -17.85 1.34 -2.91
N PHE A 145 -16.93 0.53 -3.43
CA PHE A 145 -16.60 0.47 -4.86
C PHE A 145 -17.52 -0.48 -5.65
N SER A 146 -18.37 -1.27 -5.00
CA SER A 146 -19.24 -2.25 -5.66
C SER A 146 -20.20 -1.65 -6.73
N PRO A 147 -20.77 -0.43 -6.58
CA PRO A 147 -21.62 0.15 -7.61
C PRO A 147 -20.89 0.43 -8.92
N ILE A 148 -19.57 0.70 -8.84
CA ILE A 148 -18.75 0.96 -10.03
C ILE A 148 -18.56 -0.31 -10.84
N ILE A 149 -18.24 -1.41 -10.16
CA ILE A 149 -18.06 -2.73 -10.79
C ILE A 149 -19.37 -3.23 -11.37
N TYR A 150 -20.46 -3.18 -10.59
CA TYR A 150 -21.79 -3.60 -11.02
C TYR A 150 -22.22 -2.87 -12.29
N LYS A 151 -22.06 -1.55 -12.35
CA LYS A 151 -22.41 -0.75 -13.52
C LYS A 151 -21.66 -1.21 -14.77
N GLN A 152 -20.37 -1.48 -14.66
CA GLN A 152 -19.55 -1.86 -15.81
C GLN A 152 -19.84 -3.28 -16.32
N ILE A 153 -20.11 -4.22 -15.39
CA ILE A 153 -20.49 -5.59 -15.77
C ILE A 153 -21.84 -5.60 -16.47
N LYS A 154 -22.83 -4.84 -15.94
CA LYS A 154 -24.19 -4.75 -16.51
C LYS A 154 -24.20 -4.17 -17.92
N ILE A 155 -23.37 -3.14 -18.19
CA ILE A 155 -23.33 -2.47 -19.50
C ILE A 155 -22.70 -3.34 -20.59
N ASN A 156 -21.71 -4.12 -20.26
CA ASN A 156 -20.75 -4.60 -21.24
C ASN A 156 -20.70 -6.12 -21.42
N GLY A 157 -21.35 -6.90 -20.56
CA GLY A 157 -21.27 -8.37 -20.61
C GLY A 157 -19.85 -8.92 -20.41
N ILE A 158 -19.73 -10.25 -20.36
CA ILE A 158 -18.47 -10.94 -20.12
C ILE A 158 -17.89 -11.46 -21.44
N GLN A 159 -16.70 -11.03 -21.82
CA GLN A 159 -16.01 -11.46 -23.03
C GLN A 159 -14.56 -11.87 -22.72
N PHE A 160 -14.31 -13.17 -22.54
CA PHE A 160 -12.94 -13.67 -22.30
C PHE A 160 -12.02 -13.55 -23.49
N SER A 161 -12.56 -13.53 -24.72
CA SER A 161 -11.78 -13.35 -25.95
C SER A 161 -10.96 -12.06 -25.95
N VAL A 162 -11.45 -11.03 -25.25
CA VAL A 162 -10.77 -9.75 -25.10
C VAL A 162 -9.48 -9.87 -24.28
N LEU A 163 -9.42 -10.84 -23.37
CA LEU A 163 -8.28 -11.00 -22.44
C LEU A 163 -7.12 -11.77 -23.08
N ARG A 164 -7.42 -12.78 -23.92
CA ARG A 164 -6.41 -13.68 -24.50
C ARG A 164 -5.20 -12.97 -25.13
N PRO A 165 -5.36 -11.96 -26.00
CA PRO A 165 -4.21 -11.26 -26.60
C PRO A 165 -3.48 -10.34 -25.62
N ARG A 166 -3.95 -10.19 -24.37
CA ARG A 166 -3.44 -9.27 -23.36
C ARG A 166 -2.84 -9.96 -22.15
N LEU A 167 -2.83 -11.30 -22.14
CA LEU A 167 -2.27 -12.10 -21.04
C LEU A 167 -0.79 -11.78 -20.77
N GLY A 168 0.01 -11.56 -21.82
CA GLY A 168 1.42 -11.18 -21.64
C GLY A 168 1.60 -9.89 -20.84
N PHE A 169 0.80 -8.86 -21.11
CA PHE A 169 0.81 -7.62 -20.34
C PHE A 169 0.34 -7.86 -18.89
N MET A 170 -0.71 -8.66 -18.74
CA MET A 170 -1.27 -9.00 -17.42
C MET A 170 -0.24 -9.71 -16.53
N PHE A 171 0.49 -10.71 -17.07
CA PHE A 171 1.54 -11.41 -16.32
C PHE A 171 2.75 -10.52 -16.01
N ASN A 172 3.16 -9.65 -16.93
CA ASN A 172 4.23 -8.68 -16.64
C ASN A 172 3.81 -7.69 -15.53
N SER A 173 2.57 -7.21 -15.58
CA SER A 173 2.02 -6.35 -14.53
C SER A 173 1.93 -7.07 -13.18
N TYR A 174 1.59 -8.35 -13.21
CA TYR A 174 1.56 -9.20 -12.03
C TYR A 174 2.94 -9.31 -11.36
N GLY A 175 4.00 -9.52 -12.14
CA GLY A 175 5.36 -9.53 -11.62
C GLY A 175 5.73 -8.21 -10.92
N ILE A 176 5.35 -7.06 -11.49
CA ILE A 176 5.60 -5.74 -10.89
C ILE A 176 4.84 -5.60 -9.55
N ASP A 177 3.57 -6.01 -9.51
CA ASP A 177 2.74 -5.93 -8.31
C ASP A 177 3.27 -6.85 -7.20
N LEU A 178 3.69 -8.08 -7.55
CA LEU A 178 4.30 -9.02 -6.61
C LEU A 178 5.58 -8.46 -5.99
N VAL A 179 6.52 -7.97 -6.80
CA VAL A 179 7.76 -7.38 -6.30
C VAL A 179 7.49 -6.21 -5.35
N LYS A 180 6.57 -5.31 -5.71
CA LYS A 180 6.19 -4.20 -4.84
C LYS A 180 5.58 -4.65 -3.52
N THR A 181 4.66 -5.61 -3.58
CA THR A 181 3.96 -6.09 -2.37
C THR A 181 4.90 -6.86 -1.46
N LEU A 182 5.77 -7.70 -2.01
CA LEU A 182 6.79 -8.41 -1.24
C LEU A 182 7.77 -7.43 -0.59
N SER A 183 8.33 -6.49 -1.34
CA SER A 183 9.24 -5.47 -0.79
C SER A 183 8.62 -4.63 0.32
N GLY A 184 7.30 -4.46 0.32
CA GLY A 184 6.59 -3.67 1.35
C GLY A 184 6.12 -4.48 2.57
N ASN A 185 6.24 -5.82 2.55
CA ASN A 185 5.65 -6.65 3.59
C ASN A 185 6.56 -7.80 4.08
N ILE A 186 7.65 -8.12 3.37
CA ILE A 186 8.51 -9.26 3.71
C ILE A 186 9.18 -9.09 5.08
N ASP A 187 9.53 -7.86 5.43
CA ASP A 187 10.06 -7.47 6.75
C ASP A 187 9.14 -7.92 7.88
N LYS A 188 7.84 -7.69 7.75
CA LYS A 188 6.85 -8.06 8.75
C LYS A 188 6.69 -9.57 8.89
N LEU A 189 6.79 -10.29 7.78
CA LEU A 189 6.73 -11.76 7.77
C LEU A 189 7.96 -12.41 8.40
N ILE A 190 9.09 -11.70 8.42
CA ILE A 190 10.34 -12.16 9.06
C ILE A 190 10.35 -11.77 10.54
N ILE A 191 10.06 -10.51 10.85
CA ILE A 191 10.17 -9.97 12.21
C ILE A 191 9.17 -10.65 13.16
N GLY A 192 7.92 -10.82 12.73
CA GLY A 192 6.86 -11.38 13.58
C GLY A 192 7.21 -12.77 14.14
N PRO A 193 7.47 -13.78 13.30
CA PRO A 193 7.78 -15.12 13.74
C PRO A 193 9.14 -15.28 14.44
N ILE A 194 10.15 -14.47 14.08
CA ILE A 194 11.51 -14.63 14.63
C ILE A 194 11.70 -13.83 15.91
N PHE A 195 11.19 -12.61 15.98
CA PHE A 195 11.47 -11.69 17.07
C PHE A 195 10.25 -11.38 17.95
N GLY A 196 9.08 -11.91 17.57
CA GLY A 196 7.83 -11.73 18.30
C GLY A 196 6.98 -10.55 17.86
N LEU A 197 5.69 -10.64 18.20
CA LEU A 197 4.68 -9.67 17.74
C LEU A 197 4.85 -8.29 18.39
N SER A 198 5.30 -8.24 19.65
CA SER A 198 5.55 -6.97 20.34
C SER A 198 6.65 -6.16 19.64
N LEU A 199 7.76 -6.80 19.22
CA LEU A 199 8.80 -6.10 18.45
C LEU A 199 8.26 -5.66 17.08
N LEU A 200 7.45 -6.50 16.43
CA LEU A 200 6.82 -6.13 15.16
C LEU A 200 5.87 -4.93 15.32
N GLY A 201 5.13 -4.83 16.43
CA GLY A 201 4.27 -3.68 16.73
C GLY A 201 5.09 -2.39 16.87
N ASN A 202 6.19 -2.45 17.63
CA ASN A 202 7.13 -1.33 17.75
C ASN A 202 7.72 -0.92 16.38
N TYR A 203 8.14 -1.90 15.58
CA TYR A 203 8.64 -1.69 14.22
C TYR A 203 7.59 -1.04 13.33
N HIS A 204 6.34 -1.56 13.36
CA HIS A 204 5.26 -1.05 12.52
C HIS A 204 4.88 0.39 12.89
N LEU A 205 4.87 0.74 14.18
CA LEU A 205 4.70 2.12 14.63
C LEU A 205 5.82 3.02 14.09
N GLY A 206 7.08 2.59 14.18
CA GLY A 206 8.23 3.29 13.59
C GLY A 206 8.07 3.53 12.08
N MET A 207 7.57 2.53 11.35
CA MET A 207 7.26 2.66 9.92
C MET A 207 6.19 3.72 9.65
N GLN A 208 5.18 3.92 10.52
CA GLN A 208 4.18 4.98 10.33
C GLN A 208 4.82 6.37 10.43
N PHE A 209 5.77 6.57 11.34
CA PHE A 209 6.53 7.82 11.41
C PHE A 209 7.35 8.05 10.13
N LEU A 210 8.01 7.00 9.62
CA LEU A 210 8.78 7.08 8.37
C LEU A 210 7.87 7.40 7.16
N VAL A 211 6.65 6.86 7.12
CA VAL A 211 5.66 7.15 6.09
C VAL A 211 5.28 8.64 6.11
N ILE A 212 4.96 9.20 7.29
CA ILE A 212 4.62 10.63 7.43
C ILE A 212 5.80 11.52 7.03
N ALA A 213 6.98 11.21 7.53
CA ALA A 213 8.19 11.98 7.23
C ALA A 213 8.53 11.94 5.71
N SER A 214 8.12 10.87 5.02
CA SER A 214 8.32 10.70 3.56
C SER A 214 7.26 11.43 2.71
N LEU A 215 6.21 12.02 3.27
CA LEU A 215 5.15 12.66 2.50
C LEU A 215 5.70 13.80 1.63
N LEU A 216 6.48 14.70 2.22
CA LEU A 216 7.02 15.84 1.48
C LEU A 216 8.01 15.44 0.37
N PRO A 217 9.01 14.56 0.60
CA PRO A 217 9.84 14.00 -0.46
C PRO A 217 9.04 13.40 -1.63
N ASN A 218 7.99 12.62 -1.33
CA ASN A 218 7.14 12.02 -2.36
C ASN A 218 6.36 13.06 -3.18
N ILE A 219 5.80 14.09 -2.53
CA ILE A 219 5.10 15.19 -3.21
C ILE A 219 6.06 15.94 -4.15
N ILE A 220 7.27 16.24 -3.68
CA ILE A 220 8.26 16.94 -4.48
C ILE A 220 8.73 16.10 -5.67
N MET A 221 8.90 14.79 -5.49
CA MET A 221 9.19 13.89 -6.62
C MET A 221 8.10 13.97 -7.69
N GLN A 222 6.82 13.93 -7.29
CA GLN A 222 5.69 14.07 -8.22
C GLN A 222 5.66 15.43 -8.93
N TYR A 223 6.11 16.49 -8.28
CA TYR A 223 6.22 17.83 -8.84
C TYR A 223 7.41 17.99 -9.79
N THR A 224 8.57 17.38 -9.45
CA THR A 224 9.80 17.53 -10.25
C THR A 224 9.83 16.61 -11.47
N LEU A 225 9.19 15.45 -11.43
CA LEU A 225 9.23 14.47 -12.51
C LEU A 225 8.75 15.03 -13.87
N PRO A 226 7.59 15.70 -13.99
CA PRO A 226 7.18 16.30 -15.27
C PRO A 226 8.13 17.39 -15.76
N ARG A 227 8.71 18.17 -14.84
CA ARG A 227 9.66 19.24 -15.14
C ARG A 227 11.01 18.72 -15.59
N ASP A 228 11.52 17.66 -14.95
CA ASP A 228 12.73 16.98 -15.40
C ASP A 228 12.52 16.38 -16.81
N SER A 229 11.30 15.89 -17.11
CA SER A 229 10.94 15.37 -18.44
C SER A 229 10.88 16.46 -19.52
N SER A 230 10.55 17.69 -19.15
CA SER A 230 10.58 18.84 -20.08
C SER A 230 11.94 19.52 -20.17
N GLY A 231 12.96 19.00 -19.48
CA GLY A 231 14.32 19.55 -19.49
C GLY A 231 14.52 20.76 -18.59
N GLU A 232 13.56 21.08 -17.72
CA GLU A 232 13.70 22.16 -16.74
C GLU A 232 14.70 21.79 -15.66
N ASN A 233 15.53 22.76 -15.23
CA ASN A 233 16.47 22.57 -14.13
C ASN A 233 15.77 22.71 -12.77
N ASN A 234 15.67 21.62 -12.04
CA ASN A 234 15.06 21.54 -10.71
C ASN A 234 16.09 21.28 -9.59
N ASP A 235 17.39 21.44 -9.86
CA ASP A 235 18.45 21.09 -8.91
C ASP A 235 18.34 21.87 -7.59
N LYS A 236 17.88 23.13 -7.64
CA LYS A 236 17.63 23.94 -6.42
C LYS A 236 16.56 23.30 -5.53
N ILE A 237 15.43 22.90 -6.11
CA ILE A 237 14.32 22.28 -5.36
C ILE A 237 14.81 20.95 -4.77
N LYS A 238 15.53 20.14 -5.55
CA LYS A 238 16.13 18.87 -5.11
C LYS A 238 17.11 19.06 -3.94
N LYS A 239 17.95 20.10 -4.02
CA LYS A 239 18.86 20.45 -2.92
C LYS A 239 18.10 20.84 -1.65
N TYR A 240 17.06 21.68 -1.77
CA TYR A 240 16.29 22.09 -0.61
C TYR A 240 15.55 20.95 0.05
N ILE A 241 14.99 19.99 -0.70
CA ILE A 241 14.31 18.86 -0.09
C ILE A 241 15.28 17.90 0.61
N ILE A 242 16.51 17.76 0.10
CA ILE A 242 17.55 16.97 0.78
C ILE A 242 17.94 17.66 2.10
N ILE A 243 18.16 18.98 2.10
CA ILE A 243 18.43 19.73 3.33
C ILE A 243 17.26 19.59 4.31
N PHE A 244 16.03 19.70 3.82
CA PHE A 244 14.84 19.52 4.63
C PHE A 244 14.71 18.09 5.21
N SER A 245 15.13 17.07 4.46
CA SER A 245 15.15 15.70 4.98
C SER A 245 16.16 15.51 6.11
N ILE A 246 17.29 16.21 6.07
CA ILE A 246 18.26 16.26 7.18
C ILE A 246 17.62 16.93 8.41
N LEU A 247 16.92 18.06 8.22
CA LEU A 247 16.21 18.74 9.31
C LEU A 247 15.15 17.82 9.94
N ILE A 248 14.31 17.17 9.12
CA ILE A 248 13.32 16.18 9.61
C ILE A 248 14.01 15.07 10.42
N THR A 249 15.16 14.58 9.96
CA THR A 249 15.92 13.54 10.66
C THR A 249 16.36 14.03 12.04
N ILE A 250 16.97 15.22 12.13
CA ILE A 250 17.43 15.80 13.39
C ILE A 250 16.24 16.00 14.36
N VAL A 251 15.17 16.61 13.85
CA VAL A 251 13.94 16.82 14.64
C VAL A 251 13.35 15.49 15.11
N GLY A 252 13.30 14.47 14.24
CA GLY A 252 12.77 13.15 14.58
C GLY A 252 13.61 12.42 15.63
N ILE A 253 14.94 12.52 15.57
CA ILE A 253 15.83 11.93 16.59
C ILE A 253 15.65 12.61 17.95
N ILE A 254 15.49 13.94 17.99
CA ILE A 254 15.39 14.69 19.25
C ILE A 254 13.97 14.61 19.84
N ILE A 255 12.95 14.84 19.02
CA ILE A 255 11.54 14.94 19.47
C ILE A 255 10.88 13.56 19.52
N GLY A 256 11.29 12.61 18.66
CA GLY A 256 10.69 11.29 18.58
C GLY A 256 10.58 10.56 19.92
N PRO A 257 11.64 10.46 20.73
CA PRO A 257 11.58 9.84 22.06
C PRO A 257 10.53 10.47 22.98
N THR A 258 10.46 11.79 23.00
CA THR A 258 9.47 12.52 23.83
C THR A 258 8.05 12.27 23.35
N LEU A 259 7.81 12.25 22.03
CA LEU A 259 6.50 11.92 21.45
C LEU A 259 6.07 10.50 21.80
N ILE A 260 6.98 9.52 21.72
CA ILE A 260 6.66 8.13 22.08
C ILE A 260 6.31 8.03 23.56
N ASN A 261 7.11 8.60 24.44
CA ASN A 261 6.86 8.53 25.90
C ASN A 261 5.51 9.15 26.29
N ILE A 262 5.08 10.22 25.63
CA ILE A 262 3.83 10.92 25.95
C ILE A 262 2.62 10.26 25.28
N ALA A 263 2.71 9.96 23.98
CA ALA A 263 1.57 9.52 23.18
C ALA A 263 1.43 7.99 23.09
N PHE A 264 2.54 7.26 23.28
CA PHE A 264 2.60 5.81 23.09
C PHE A 264 3.45 5.13 24.16
N PRO A 265 3.11 5.23 25.46
CA PRO A 265 3.96 4.75 26.57
C PRO A 265 4.24 3.24 26.52
N GLU A 266 3.38 2.44 25.91
CA GLU A 266 3.60 1.00 25.70
C GLU A 266 4.62 0.68 24.60
N TYR A 267 5.01 1.67 23.79
CA TYR A 267 5.89 1.52 22.62
C TYR A 267 7.31 2.05 22.87
N ILE A 268 7.82 1.94 24.10
CA ILE A 268 9.17 2.43 24.46
C ILE A 268 10.24 1.78 23.55
N GLY A 269 10.06 0.51 23.15
CA GLY A 269 10.95 -0.16 22.21
C GLY A 269 11.01 0.50 20.82
N THR A 270 10.00 1.30 20.44
CA THR A 270 9.99 2.04 19.17
C THR A 270 11.01 3.18 19.15
N ILE A 271 11.47 3.70 20.31
CA ILE A 271 12.39 4.83 20.37
C ILE A 271 13.69 4.54 19.60
N GLY A 272 14.36 3.43 19.87
CA GLY A 272 15.57 3.04 19.15
C GLY A 272 15.30 2.76 17.67
N ILE A 273 14.15 2.15 17.37
CA ILE A 273 13.72 1.85 15.99
C ILE A 273 13.52 3.15 15.21
N ILE A 274 12.81 4.14 15.76
CA ILE A 274 12.59 5.44 15.09
C ILE A 274 13.90 6.17 14.86
N GLN A 275 14.79 6.19 15.84
CA GLN A 275 16.08 6.87 15.72
C GLN A 275 16.89 6.33 14.54
N ILE A 276 16.88 5.01 14.32
CA ILE A 276 17.54 4.39 13.17
C ILE A 276 16.75 4.63 11.88
N MET A 277 15.46 4.40 11.88
CA MET A 277 14.62 4.49 10.68
C MET A 277 14.50 5.90 10.13
N ILE A 278 14.45 6.93 10.99
CA ILE A 278 14.33 8.31 10.55
C ILE A 278 15.57 8.76 9.74
N ILE A 279 16.73 8.17 10.00
CA ILE A 279 17.95 8.44 9.22
C ILE A 279 17.76 7.97 7.77
N ALA A 280 16.99 6.90 7.54
CA ALA A 280 16.71 6.38 6.21
C ALA A 280 15.92 7.36 5.31
N ILE A 281 15.34 8.43 5.86
CA ILE A 281 14.69 9.48 5.09
C ILE A 281 15.67 10.20 4.17
N ILE A 282 16.90 10.42 4.62
CA ILE A 282 17.94 11.10 3.83
C ILE A 282 18.24 10.32 2.54
N PRO A 283 18.73 9.06 2.60
CA PRO A 283 18.98 8.29 1.38
C PRO A 283 17.72 8.05 0.56
N LYS A 284 16.55 7.88 1.19
CA LYS A 284 15.27 7.76 0.47
C LYS A 284 14.95 9.02 -0.33
N THR A 285 15.16 10.21 0.24
CA THR A 285 14.94 11.49 -0.44
C THR A 285 15.91 11.66 -1.60
N ILE A 286 17.17 11.32 -1.40
CA ILE A 286 18.20 11.33 -2.46
C ILE A 286 17.77 10.40 -3.59
N ASN A 287 17.39 9.15 -3.28
CA ASN A 287 16.92 8.19 -4.27
C ASN A 287 15.71 8.72 -5.08
N LEU A 288 14.70 9.31 -4.42
CA LEU A 288 13.54 9.90 -5.09
C LEU A 288 13.93 11.04 -6.05
N THR A 289 14.89 11.89 -5.67
CA THR A 289 15.37 12.98 -6.54
C THR A 289 16.12 12.47 -7.78
N PHE A 290 16.96 11.44 -7.62
CA PHE A 290 17.63 10.79 -8.75
C PHE A 290 16.66 9.98 -9.62
N MET A 291 15.72 9.29 -9.01
CA MET A 291 14.66 8.57 -9.71
C MET A 291 13.85 9.51 -10.62
N SER A 292 13.44 10.70 -10.13
CA SER A 292 12.81 11.74 -10.93
C SER A 292 13.67 12.12 -12.14
N LYS A 293 14.97 12.37 -11.92
CA LYS A 293 15.91 12.76 -12.98
C LYS A 293 16.09 11.65 -14.03
N PHE A 294 16.32 10.40 -13.61
CA PHE A 294 16.50 9.30 -14.55
C PHE A 294 15.23 8.97 -15.35
N LEU A 295 14.06 9.01 -14.71
CA LEU A 295 12.80 8.82 -15.41
C LEU A 295 12.51 9.97 -16.38
N GLY A 296 12.80 11.21 -16.00
CA GLY A 296 12.68 12.36 -16.88
C GLY A 296 13.57 12.29 -18.13
N MET A 297 14.74 11.65 -18.01
CA MET A 297 15.67 11.39 -19.10
C MET A 297 15.37 10.11 -19.90
N GLU A 298 14.23 9.44 -19.64
CA GLU A 298 13.86 8.14 -20.23
C GLU A 298 14.81 6.99 -19.90
N LYS A 299 15.64 7.14 -18.86
CA LYS A 299 16.63 6.15 -18.41
C LYS A 299 16.07 5.21 -17.35
N ALA A 300 14.86 4.67 -17.55
CA ALA A 300 14.17 3.79 -16.61
C ALA A 300 14.98 2.55 -16.19
N ARG A 301 15.91 2.09 -17.05
CA ARG A 301 16.79 0.92 -16.75
C ARG A 301 17.58 1.10 -15.45
N PHE A 302 18.09 2.30 -15.18
CA PHE A 302 18.85 2.56 -13.94
C PHE A 302 17.94 2.48 -12.70
N VAL A 303 16.71 2.92 -12.83
CA VAL A 303 15.71 2.84 -11.75
C VAL A 303 15.34 1.39 -11.43
N ILE A 304 15.15 0.57 -12.47
CA ILE A 304 14.84 -0.87 -12.32
C ILE A 304 16.01 -1.60 -11.65
N VAL A 305 17.23 -1.40 -12.13
CA VAL A 305 18.43 -2.04 -11.55
C VAL A 305 18.58 -1.63 -10.07
N GLY A 306 18.44 -0.35 -9.75
CA GLY A 306 18.47 0.12 -8.38
C GLY A 306 17.40 -0.51 -7.49
N SER A 307 16.19 -0.69 -8.01
CA SER A 307 15.08 -1.34 -7.27
C SER A 307 15.33 -2.83 -7.02
N ILE A 308 15.93 -3.53 -7.98
CA ILE A 308 16.30 -4.94 -7.84
C ILE A 308 17.43 -5.11 -6.79
N ILE A 309 18.45 -4.26 -6.87
CA ILE A 309 19.54 -4.27 -5.88
C ILE A 309 18.99 -4.01 -4.47
N PHE A 310 18.10 -3.02 -4.33
CA PHE A 310 17.44 -2.73 -3.05
C PHE A 310 16.70 -3.95 -2.50
N LEU A 311 15.92 -4.64 -3.34
CA LEU A 311 15.19 -5.85 -2.94
C LEU A 311 16.12 -6.97 -2.47
N ILE A 312 17.25 -7.18 -3.17
CA ILE A 312 18.24 -8.21 -2.81
C ILE A 312 18.89 -7.91 -1.46
N ILE A 313 19.17 -6.63 -1.18
CA ILE A 313 19.79 -6.23 0.08
C ILE A 313 18.80 -6.30 1.25
N GLN A 314 17.51 -6.15 0.98
CA GLN A 314 16.45 -6.19 2.01
C GLN A 314 16.16 -7.61 2.51
N ILE A 315 16.43 -8.63 1.71
CA ILE A 315 16.26 -10.05 2.06
C ILE A 315 17.53 -10.56 2.73
#